data_e4298e3ecc5c1745998ff4583bc45c01
#
_entry.id   e4298e3ecc5c1745998ff4583bc45c01
#
_cell.length_a   1.000
_cell.length_b   1.000
_cell.length_c   1.000
_cell.angle_alpha   90.00
_cell.angle_beta   90.00
_cell.angle_gamma   90.00
#
_symmetry.space_group_name_H-M   'P 1'
#
loop_
_entity.id
_entity.type
_entity.pdbx_description
1 polymer ?
#
loop_
_entity_poly.entity_id
_entity_poly.type
_entity_poly.pdbx_seq_one_letter_code
_entity_poly.pdbx_strand_id
1 'polypeptide(L)'
;MKTLVARTALATCLGFVALACSSSKPTDAGSTSIPSGPTTFSLTSTIAGSSEAFKCTYVQMPATDGFIIGGEHQYTPGSHHLLLYRTDLTAIPAGDASPNVGDCYANDQDYMSHIRGVVYPAATPTGSMKMPAGVGLPYKANEIFLFQVHYLNAGAQTLNTEVHVHLDTQTTPVQQNAGVLFFYDPFIYVPQGAQGKAGQRCPIPKDITMFSEGSHYHARGVGYQAYLDAPSAPATTPFYTSQDWESPVIGADTIQVKAGSYLRYYCDYDNTKGSQDFIQGQSAATNEMCMFIGLYYPAMTDAEDQCNGGDQWGTGSVGCLDTLNCLQSCPAQGDLGPLGIGFNECTQKCFVDSCADVSAPLNDLLNCIQSSCPACGQGMSDAGASSSTADGGDAGANDCTSCVLTQCGSKYGTCTQTSCTASQ
;
A
#
# COMPACT_ATOMS: atom_id res chain seq x y z
N MET A 1 54.37 -41.94 42.95
CA MET A 1 55.62 -41.60 42.23
C MET A 1 55.45 -40.23 41.60
N LYS A 2 56.32 -39.33 42.02
CA LYS A 2 56.39 -37.92 41.60
C LYS A 2 57.04 -37.87 40.21
N THR A 3 56.52 -37.10 39.31
CA THR A 3 57.33 -36.56 38.21
C THR A 3 56.89 -35.15 37.92
N LEU A 4 57.84 -34.29 38.15
CA LEU A 4 57.91 -32.83 37.93
C LEU A 4 58.16 -32.61 36.44
N VAL A 5 57.44 -31.75 35.76
CA VAL A 5 57.84 -31.25 34.47
C VAL A 5 57.76 -29.70 34.44
N ALA A 6 58.83 -29.15 33.94
CA ALA A 6 59.23 -27.77 34.00
C ALA A 6 58.33 -26.79 33.23
N ARG A 7 58.21 -25.58 33.79
CA ARG A 7 57.68 -24.39 33.10
C ARG A 7 58.76 -23.78 32.19
N THR A 8 58.46 -23.70 30.91
CA THR A 8 59.23 -22.86 30.01
C THR A 8 58.37 -21.62 29.66
N ALA A 9 58.82 -20.48 30.10
CA ALA A 9 58.22 -19.19 29.74
C ALA A 9 58.68 -18.81 28.32
N LEU A 10 57.72 -18.63 27.41
CA LEU A 10 57.98 -18.05 26.12
C LEU A 10 57.36 -16.63 26.11
N ALA A 11 58.22 -15.63 26.16
CA ALA A 11 57.83 -14.24 25.99
C ALA A 11 57.54 -13.99 24.52
N THR A 12 56.28 -13.77 24.16
CA THR A 12 55.87 -13.30 22.84
C THR A 12 55.59 -11.81 22.89
N CYS A 13 56.38 -11.06 22.15
CA CYS A 13 56.19 -9.63 21.90
C CYS A 13 54.82 -9.40 21.23
N LEU A 14 53.91 -8.69 21.93
CA LEU A 14 52.73 -8.10 21.31
C LEU A 14 53.14 -6.87 20.49
N GLY A 15 53.28 -7.03 19.20
CA GLY A 15 53.31 -5.92 18.27
C GLY A 15 51.90 -5.35 18.14
N PHE A 16 51.68 -4.14 18.66
CA PHE A 16 50.48 -3.36 18.34
C PHE A 16 50.52 -2.94 16.88
N VAL A 17 49.78 -3.64 16.02
CA VAL A 17 49.41 -3.13 14.70
C VAL A 17 48.23 -2.20 14.91
N ALA A 18 48.48 -0.90 14.93
CA ALA A 18 47.45 0.11 14.82
C ALA A 18 46.81 -0.02 13.43
N LEU A 19 45.66 -0.75 13.33
CA LEU A 19 44.77 -0.58 12.18
C LEU A 19 44.20 0.83 12.25
N ALA A 20 44.77 1.73 11.43
CA ALA A 20 44.13 2.98 11.12
C ALA A 20 42.82 2.63 10.38
N CYS A 21 41.69 2.70 11.10
CA CYS A 21 40.39 2.82 10.46
C CYS A 21 40.42 4.14 9.70
N SER A 22 40.75 4.07 8.42
CA SER A 22 40.47 5.12 7.47
C SER A 22 38.94 5.20 7.38
N SER A 23 38.36 6.15 8.11
CA SER A 23 37.00 6.59 7.83
C SER A 23 37.04 7.21 6.43
N SER A 24 36.74 6.40 5.41
CA SER A 24 36.33 6.95 4.12
C SER A 24 35.09 7.78 4.42
N LYS A 25 35.24 9.12 4.43
CA LYS A 25 34.10 10.01 4.26
C LYS A 25 33.29 9.47 3.11
N PRO A 26 31.93 9.36 3.24
CA PRO A 26 31.11 9.18 2.06
C PRO A 26 31.55 10.26 1.09
N THR A 27 31.99 9.87 -0.09
CA THR A 27 32.13 10.78 -1.21
C THR A 27 30.77 11.43 -1.37
N ASP A 28 30.71 12.74 -1.22
CA ASP A 28 29.55 13.54 -1.63
C ASP A 28 29.16 13.05 -3.04
N ALA A 29 28.10 12.25 -3.11
CA ALA A 29 27.37 12.06 -4.35
C ALA A 29 26.95 13.46 -4.73
N GLY A 30 27.49 13.98 -5.81
CA GLY A 30 27.34 15.36 -6.21
C GLY A 30 25.88 15.76 -6.07
N SER A 31 25.64 16.78 -5.27
CA SER A 31 24.33 17.42 -5.13
C SER A 31 23.93 17.92 -6.51
N THR A 32 23.26 17.08 -7.27
CA THR A 32 22.51 17.53 -8.44
C THR A 32 21.37 18.36 -7.89
N SER A 33 21.46 19.68 -8.05
CA SER A 33 20.37 20.56 -7.67
C SER A 33 19.15 20.19 -8.50
N ILE A 34 18.03 19.88 -7.84
CA ILE A 34 16.75 19.65 -8.50
C ILE A 34 16.43 20.87 -9.40
N PRO A 35 16.07 20.67 -10.67
CA PRO A 35 15.71 21.75 -11.57
C PRO A 35 14.58 22.59 -11.02
N SER A 36 14.60 23.89 -11.24
CA SER A 36 13.49 24.78 -10.93
C SER A 36 12.56 24.92 -12.13
N GLY A 37 11.25 24.93 -11.91
CA GLY A 37 10.29 25.07 -13.02
C GLY A 37 8.83 24.89 -12.58
N PRO A 38 7.90 25.04 -13.51
CA PRO A 38 6.47 24.96 -13.21
C PRO A 38 6.00 23.54 -12.80
N THR A 39 6.85 22.53 -12.97
CA THR A 39 6.62 21.14 -12.58
C THR A 39 7.56 20.68 -11.47
N THR A 40 8.14 21.64 -10.73
CA THR A 40 8.92 21.40 -9.51
C THR A 40 8.10 21.75 -8.29
N PHE A 41 7.86 20.77 -7.45
CA PHE A 41 7.08 20.88 -6.23
C PHE A 41 7.97 20.70 -5.02
N SER A 42 7.70 21.48 -3.97
CA SER A 42 8.46 21.44 -2.73
C SER A 42 7.52 21.39 -1.53
N LEU A 43 7.92 20.66 -0.50
CA LEU A 43 7.23 20.58 0.77
C LEU A 43 8.26 20.71 1.90
N THR A 44 8.03 21.65 2.81
CA THR A 44 8.86 21.84 4.01
C THR A 44 8.02 21.57 5.26
N SER A 45 8.60 20.88 6.24
CA SER A 45 7.91 20.53 7.48
C SER A 45 8.87 20.49 8.66
N THR A 46 8.28 20.55 9.85
CA THR A 46 9.00 20.32 11.11
C THR A 46 8.39 19.13 11.80
N ILE A 47 9.20 18.09 12.02
CA ILE A 47 8.78 16.80 12.57
C ILE A 47 9.39 16.63 13.96
N ALA A 48 8.56 16.42 14.97
CA ALA A 48 9.03 16.23 16.35
C ALA A 48 9.96 15.00 16.47
N GLY A 49 10.84 15.00 17.45
CA GLY A 49 11.67 13.82 17.72
C GLY A 49 10.83 12.62 18.16
N SER A 50 11.26 11.42 17.82
CA SER A 50 10.59 10.15 18.12
C SER A 50 9.11 10.14 17.69
N SER A 51 8.82 10.68 16.49
CA SER A 51 7.47 10.77 15.98
C SER A 51 7.38 10.34 14.52
N GLU A 52 6.19 9.91 14.15
CA GLU A 52 5.74 9.63 12.79
C GLU A 52 4.77 10.73 12.35
N ALA A 53 4.82 11.16 11.10
CA ALA A 53 3.92 12.18 10.57
C ALA A 53 3.70 12.01 9.07
N PHE A 54 2.47 12.30 8.64
CA PHE A 54 2.08 12.38 7.23
C PHE A 54 1.73 13.83 6.90
N LYS A 55 2.47 14.42 5.99
CA LYS A 55 2.29 15.81 5.58
C LYS A 55 1.81 15.88 4.14
N CYS A 56 0.76 16.66 3.93
CA CYS A 56 0.08 16.82 2.65
C CYS A 56 -0.01 18.28 2.22
N THR A 57 0.08 18.50 0.92
CA THR A 57 -0.25 19.77 0.24
C THR A 57 -0.76 19.48 -1.16
N TYR A 58 -1.63 20.33 -1.69
CA TYR A 58 -2.00 20.22 -3.09
C TYR A 58 -1.09 21.05 -3.97
N VAL A 59 -0.75 20.50 -5.12
CA VAL A 59 0.02 21.15 -6.18
C VAL A 59 -0.74 21.07 -7.50
N GLN A 60 -0.46 21.99 -8.42
CA GLN A 60 -1.19 22.08 -9.68
C GLN A 60 -0.25 21.98 -10.86
N MET A 61 -0.64 21.19 -11.87
CA MET A 61 0.08 21.04 -13.12
C MET A 61 -0.07 22.29 -14.01
N PRO A 62 0.80 22.47 -15.02
CA PRO A 62 0.69 23.59 -15.97
C PRO A 62 -0.67 23.69 -16.65
N ALA A 63 -1.01 24.90 -17.15
CA ALA A 63 -2.29 25.21 -17.81
C ALA A 63 -2.42 24.62 -19.24
N THR A 64 -1.61 23.62 -19.56
CA THR A 64 -1.65 22.90 -20.85
C THR A 64 -1.56 21.41 -20.62
N ASP A 65 -2.35 20.63 -21.38
CA ASP A 65 -2.24 19.16 -21.38
C ASP A 65 -0.82 18.74 -21.77
N GLY A 66 -0.36 17.64 -21.19
CA GLY A 66 0.96 17.11 -21.52
C GLY A 66 1.18 15.69 -21.00
N PHE A 67 2.46 15.32 -21.00
CA PHE A 67 2.92 14.00 -20.59
C PHE A 67 4.11 14.13 -19.65
N ILE A 68 4.09 13.41 -18.57
CA ILE A 68 5.24 13.19 -17.69
C ILE A 68 6.08 12.09 -18.34
N ILE A 69 7.33 12.40 -18.65
CA ILE A 69 8.27 11.49 -19.31
C ILE A 69 9.43 11.05 -18.41
N GLY A 70 9.43 11.56 -17.17
CA GLY A 70 10.42 11.28 -16.15
C GLY A 70 10.25 12.19 -14.95
N GLY A 71 11.22 12.16 -14.07
CA GLY A 71 11.30 13.05 -12.93
C GLY A 71 12.41 12.64 -11.98
N GLU A 72 12.72 13.52 -11.06
CA GLU A 72 13.70 13.30 -10.02
C GLU A 72 13.23 13.87 -8.69
N HIS A 73 13.75 13.33 -7.60
CA HIS A 73 13.39 13.77 -6.26
C HIS A 73 14.62 13.83 -5.35
N GLN A 74 14.48 14.68 -4.34
CA GLN A 74 15.41 14.76 -3.23
C GLN A 74 14.64 15.09 -1.96
N TYR A 75 14.92 14.39 -0.87
CA TYR A 75 14.38 14.72 0.43
C TYR A 75 15.38 14.55 1.58
N THR A 76 15.13 15.28 2.67
CA THR A 76 15.93 15.18 3.89
C THR A 76 15.86 13.76 4.45
N PRO A 77 17.00 13.11 4.80
CA PRO A 77 17.01 11.82 5.48
C PRO A 77 16.13 11.84 6.75
N GLY A 78 15.36 10.77 6.96
CA GLY A 78 14.32 10.69 7.99
C GLY A 78 12.89 10.82 7.42
N SER A 79 12.76 11.20 6.15
CA SER A 79 11.54 10.95 5.38
C SER A 79 11.53 9.49 4.93
N HIS A 80 10.40 8.80 5.11
CA HIS A 80 10.29 7.38 4.76
C HIS A 80 9.99 7.20 3.27
N HIS A 81 8.95 7.86 2.77
CA HIS A 81 8.63 7.91 1.35
C HIS A 81 7.88 9.21 1.01
N LEU A 82 7.84 9.50 -0.29
CA LEU A 82 6.94 10.50 -0.85
C LEU A 82 6.08 9.87 -1.94
N LEU A 83 4.85 10.36 -2.06
CA LEU A 83 3.91 9.99 -3.09
C LEU A 83 3.26 11.24 -3.68
N LEU A 84 3.26 11.32 -4.99
CA LEU A 84 2.48 12.31 -5.71
C LEU A 84 1.27 11.58 -6.30
N TYR A 85 0.08 11.94 -5.83
CA TYR A 85 -1.16 11.30 -6.23
C TYR A 85 -1.93 12.18 -7.20
N ARG A 86 -2.57 11.56 -8.18
CA ARG A 86 -3.62 12.15 -8.99
C ARG A 86 -4.88 12.28 -8.15
N THR A 87 -5.62 13.38 -8.30
CA THR A 87 -6.90 13.59 -7.61
C THR A 87 -8.05 13.80 -8.60
N ASP A 88 -9.29 13.73 -8.11
CA ASP A 88 -10.49 14.12 -8.86
C ASP A 88 -10.90 15.58 -8.62
N LEU A 89 -10.10 16.34 -7.91
CA LEU A 89 -10.38 17.72 -7.59
C LEU A 89 -10.32 18.62 -8.83
N THR A 90 -11.30 19.50 -8.93
CA THR A 90 -11.34 20.56 -9.98
C THR A 90 -10.86 21.92 -9.46
N ALA A 91 -10.71 22.06 -8.14
CA ALA A 91 -10.15 23.21 -7.47
C ALA A 91 -9.47 22.79 -6.16
N ILE A 92 -8.36 23.41 -5.82
CA ILE A 92 -7.68 23.16 -4.53
C ILE A 92 -8.53 23.76 -3.42
N PRO A 93 -8.82 23.00 -2.33
CA PRO A 93 -9.51 23.52 -1.17
C PRO A 93 -8.79 24.75 -0.57
N ALA A 94 -9.55 25.70 -0.05
CA ALA A 94 -8.99 26.93 0.47
C ALA A 94 -8.08 26.66 1.67
N GLY A 95 -6.83 27.09 1.59
CA GLY A 95 -5.83 26.91 2.64
C GLY A 95 -4.89 25.70 2.42
N ASP A 96 -5.17 24.83 1.46
CA ASP A 96 -4.44 23.56 1.29
C ASP A 96 -3.46 23.55 0.11
N ALA A 97 -3.37 24.69 -0.60
CA ALA A 97 -2.40 24.84 -1.68
C ALA A 97 -0.97 25.04 -1.15
N SER A 98 0.01 24.43 -1.81
CA SER A 98 1.42 24.75 -1.57
C SER A 98 1.67 26.28 -1.59
N PRO A 99 2.44 26.87 -0.63
CA PRO A 99 3.30 26.19 0.34
C PRO A 99 2.64 25.78 1.66
N ASN A 100 1.32 25.89 1.82
CA ASN A 100 0.65 25.42 3.03
C ASN A 100 0.70 23.91 3.10
N VAL A 101 0.99 23.39 4.29
CA VAL A 101 1.15 21.96 4.56
C VAL A 101 0.29 21.58 5.75
N GLY A 102 -0.60 20.60 5.54
CA GLY A 102 -1.45 20.03 6.57
C GLY A 102 -1.02 18.62 6.95
N ASP A 103 -1.62 18.09 8.01
CA ASP A 103 -1.54 16.66 8.33
C ASP A 103 -2.56 15.91 7.48
N CYS A 104 -2.09 14.89 6.73
CA CYS A 104 -2.94 14.18 5.76
C CYS A 104 -4.17 13.53 6.38
N TYR A 105 -4.12 13.19 7.66
CA TYR A 105 -5.17 12.47 8.41
C TYR A 105 -5.70 13.28 9.61
N ALA A 106 -5.44 14.59 9.67
CA ALA A 106 -6.01 15.43 10.72
C ALA A 106 -7.45 15.78 10.44
N ASN A 107 -8.25 15.79 11.51
CA ASN A 107 -9.65 16.20 11.62
C ASN A 107 -10.23 16.96 10.42
N ASP A 108 -11.24 16.42 9.78
CA ASP A 108 -12.06 17.00 8.71
C ASP A 108 -11.38 17.22 7.35
N GLN A 109 -10.10 16.92 7.20
CA GLN A 109 -9.43 17.01 5.90
C GLN A 109 -9.32 15.62 5.28
N ASP A 110 -10.20 15.35 4.34
CA ASP A 110 -10.29 14.07 3.64
C ASP A 110 -9.41 14.06 2.39
N TYR A 111 -8.10 14.31 2.57
CA TYR A 111 -7.16 14.29 1.46
C TYR A 111 -7.20 12.98 0.66
N MET A 112 -7.42 11.87 1.36
CA MET A 112 -7.26 10.54 0.76
C MET A 112 -8.47 10.09 -0.05
N SER A 113 -9.66 10.61 0.19
CA SER A 113 -10.88 10.26 -0.58
C SER A 113 -10.83 10.73 -2.03
N HIS A 114 -10.02 11.75 -2.28
CA HIS A 114 -9.86 12.34 -3.61
C HIS A 114 -8.81 11.66 -4.48
N ILE A 115 -8.07 10.68 -3.96
CA ILE A 115 -7.02 9.98 -4.70
C ILE A 115 -7.63 9.11 -5.80
N ARG A 116 -7.04 9.20 -7.01
CA ARG A 116 -7.43 8.40 -8.19
C ARG A 116 -6.26 7.57 -8.77
N GLY A 117 -5.06 7.71 -8.24
CA GLY A 117 -3.90 6.95 -8.66
C GLY A 117 -2.59 7.59 -8.22
N VAL A 118 -1.50 6.86 -8.36
CA VAL A 118 -0.14 7.36 -8.10
C VAL A 118 0.45 7.90 -9.39
N VAL A 119 1.13 9.02 -9.30
CA VAL A 119 1.85 9.66 -10.41
C VAL A 119 3.35 9.48 -10.26
N TYR A 120 3.86 9.69 -9.05
CA TYR A 120 5.28 9.60 -8.76
C TYR A 120 5.51 9.01 -7.36
N PRO A 121 6.02 7.79 -7.25
CA PRO A 121 6.43 7.19 -5.98
C PRO A 121 7.92 7.36 -5.75
N ALA A 122 8.35 7.56 -4.51
CA ALA A 122 9.76 7.51 -4.12
C ALA A 122 9.92 7.02 -2.68
N ALA A 123 10.81 6.05 -2.48
CA ALA A 123 11.11 5.44 -1.19
C ALA A 123 12.59 5.60 -0.77
N THR A 124 13.38 6.40 -1.51
CA THR A 124 14.79 6.68 -1.22
C THR A 124 15.03 8.19 -1.15
N PRO A 125 16.00 8.68 -0.37
CA PRO A 125 16.24 10.12 -0.21
C PRO A 125 16.55 10.87 -1.50
N THR A 126 17.08 10.18 -2.51
CA THR A 126 17.33 10.72 -3.85
C THR A 126 17.06 9.65 -4.88
N GLY A 127 16.54 10.03 -6.02
CA GLY A 127 16.30 9.10 -7.12
C GLY A 127 15.68 9.79 -8.34
N SER A 128 15.49 9.00 -9.37
CA SER A 128 14.85 9.44 -10.61
C SER A 128 13.99 8.34 -11.20
N MET A 129 12.92 8.75 -11.86
CA MET A 129 12.06 7.92 -12.70
C MET A 129 12.28 8.33 -14.15
N LYS A 130 12.37 7.38 -15.05
CA LYS A 130 12.50 7.67 -16.48
C LYS A 130 11.59 6.75 -17.28
N MET A 131 10.75 7.35 -18.10
CA MET A 131 9.91 6.60 -19.03
C MET A 131 10.72 6.06 -20.21
N PRO A 132 10.36 4.90 -20.77
CA PRO A 132 10.93 4.44 -22.03
C PRO A 132 10.68 5.44 -23.17
N ALA A 133 11.52 5.41 -24.19
CA ALA A 133 11.39 6.31 -25.34
C ALA A 133 10.00 6.20 -25.99
N GLY A 134 9.33 7.32 -26.17
CA GLY A 134 7.98 7.38 -26.74
C GLY A 134 6.84 7.01 -25.78
N VAL A 135 7.14 6.79 -24.50
CA VAL A 135 6.16 6.52 -23.43
C VAL A 135 6.03 7.74 -22.52
N GLY A 136 4.83 8.04 -22.06
CA GLY A 136 4.60 9.12 -21.09
C GLY A 136 3.28 8.96 -20.36
N LEU A 137 3.25 9.39 -19.10
CA LEU A 137 2.05 9.41 -18.27
C LEU A 137 1.26 10.70 -18.55
N PRO A 138 0.05 10.64 -19.12
CA PRO A 138 -0.70 11.84 -19.48
C PRO A 138 -1.15 12.61 -18.24
N TYR A 139 -1.15 13.93 -18.31
CA TYR A 139 -1.79 14.84 -17.36
C TYR A 139 -2.63 15.89 -18.08
N LYS A 140 -3.64 16.43 -17.39
CA LYS A 140 -4.53 17.48 -17.89
C LYS A 140 -4.05 18.86 -17.47
N ALA A 141 -4.44 19.86 -18.26
CA ALA A 141 -4.22 21.26 -17.90
C ALA A 141 -4.82 21.57 -16.52
N ASN A 142 -4.02 22.18 -15.66
CA ASN A 142 -4.38 22.54 -14.29
C ASN A 142 -4.80 21.34 -13.41
N GLU A 143 -4.44 20.12 -13.77
CA GLU A 143 -4.72 18.93 -12.95
C GLU A 143 -4.12 19.10 -11.57
N ILE A 144 -4.87 18.70 -10.53
CA ILE A 144 -4.46 18.85 -9.14
C ILE A 144 -3.90 17.54 -8.64
N PHE A 145 -2.69 17.61 -8.12
CA PHE A 145 -2.05 16.47 -7.46
C PHE A 145 -1.97 16.69 -5.95
N LEU A 146 -2.12 15.62 -5.20
CA LEU A 146 -1.82 15.59 -3.78
C LEU A 146 -0.35 15.18 -3.58
N PHE A 147 0.44 16.04 -2.96
CA PHE A 147 1.82 15.76 -2.58
C PHE A 147 1.84 15.33 -1.11
N GLN A 148 2.08 14.06 -0.88
CA GLN A 148 2.16 13.45 0.44
C GLN A 148 3.59 13.05 0.75
N VAL A 149 4.04 13.32 1.98
CA VAL A 149 5.32 12.83 2.50
C VAL A 149 5.08 12.16 3.86
N HIS A 150 5.56 10.94 3.97
CA HIS A 150 5.56 10.18 5.20
C HIS A 150 6.94 10.31 5.88
N TYR A 151 6.94 10.77 7.10
CA TYR A 151 8.14 10.96 7.91
C TYR A 151 8.18 9.98 9.07
N LEU A 152 9.35 9.40 9.30
CA LEU A 152 9.63 8.56 10.47
C LEU A 152 10.88 9.10 11.16
N ASN A 153 10.70 10.06 12.09
CA ASN A 153 11.80 10.63 12.84
C ASN A 153 12.10 9.76 14.07
N ALA A 154 12.96 8.77 13.91
CA ALA A 154 13.42 7.91 15.00
C ALA A 154 14.39 8.64 15.96
N GLY A 155 14.94 9.80 15.60
CA GLY A 155 15.81 10.62 16.42
C GLY A 155 15.06 11.34 17.55
N ALA A 156 15.78 11.69 18.62
CA ALA A 156 15.20 12.43 19.74
C ALA A 156 15.00 13.93 19.46
N GLN A 157 15.64 14.45 18.42
CA GLN A 157 15.60 15.87 18.07
C GLN A 157 14.55 16.14 16.98
N THR A 158 14.01 17.35 17.01
CA THR A 158 13.15 17.85 15.93
C THR A 158 13.92 17.86 14.60
N LEU A 159 13.29 17.37 13.55
CA LEU A 159 13.81 17.32 12.20
C LEU A 159 13.11 18.41 11.35
N ASN A 160 13.90 19.32 10.79
CA ASN A 160 13.42 20.23 9.74
C ASN A 160 13.65 19.56 8.40
N THR A 161 12.59 19.36 7.66
CA THR A 161 12.61 18.59 6.42
C THR A 161 12.33 19.47 5.22
N GLU A 162 12.97 19.13 4.13
CA GLU A 162 12.73 19.71 2.81
C GLU A 162 12.67 18.56 1.80
N VAL A 163 11.61 18.57 0.99
CA VAL A 163 11.34 17.56 -0.03
C VAL A 163 11.06 18.27 -1.35
N HIS A 164 11.73 17.81 -2.41
CA HIS A 164 11.57 18.32 -3.77
C HIS A 164 11.25 17.17 -4.72
N VAL A 165 10.33 17.43 -5.64
CA VAL A 165 10.05 16.60 -6.81
C VAL A 165 10.04 17.48 -8.05
N HIS A 166 10.79 17.08 -9.05
CA HIS A 166 10.72 17.64 -10.38
C HIS A 166 10.16 16.61 -11.35
N LEU A 167 9.16 16.98 -12.15
CA LEU A 167 8.61 16.15 -13.20
C LEU A 167 9.11 16.66 -14.56
N ASP A 168 9.78 15.81 -15.31
CA ASP A 168 10.11 16.05 -16.71
C ASP A 168 8.83 15.93 -17.53
N THR A 169 8.45 16.99 -18.22
CA THR A 169 7.20 17.04 -18.98
C THR A 169 7.40 17.46 -20.42
N GLN A 170 6.49 17.04 -21.30
CA GLN A 170 6.41 17.51 -22.67
C GLN A 170 4.95 17.67 -23.12
N THR A 171 4.71 18.57 -24.07
CA THR A 171 3.40 18.74 -24.72
C THR A 171 3.30 18.00 -26.06
N THR A 172 4.43 17.56 -26.60
CA THR A 172 4.43 16.72 -27.81
C THR A 172 3.82 15.36 -27.49
N PRO A 173 2.88 14.87 -28.32
CA PRO A 173 2.27 13.57 -28.11
C PRO A 173 3.29 12.44 -28.05
N VAL A 174 3.05 11.49 -27.13
CA VAL A 174 3.82 10.26 -27.01
C VAL A 174 3.22 9.16 -27.88
N GLN A 175 3.98 8.09 -28.10
CA GLN A 175 3.50 6.93 -28.87
C GLN A 175 2.59 6.03 -28.04
N GLN A 176 2.87 5.91 -26.74
CA GLN A 176 2.15 5.08 -25.77
C GLN A 176 1.91 5.86 -24.47
N ASN A 177 0.69 5.81 -23.97
CA ASN A 177 0.39 6.30 -22.64
C ASN A 177 0.84 5.28 -21.61
N ALA A 178 1.56 5.75 -20.59
CA ALA A 178 1.86 4.96 -19.41
C ALA A 178 0.70 4.98 -18.42
N GLY A 179 0.63 3.96 -17.57
CA GLY A 179 -0.19 3.86 -16.39
C GLY A 179 0.64 3.41 -15.18
N VAL A 180 0.02 3.42 -14.01
CA VAL A 180 0.63 2.96 -12.76
C VAL A 180 -0.26 1.89 -12.15
N LEU A 181 0.21 0.64 -12.09
CA LEU A 181 -0.44 -0.38 -11.28
C LEU A 181 -0.30 0.01 -9.82
N PHE A 182 -1.42 0.16 -9.14
CA PHE A 182 -1.48 0.48 -7.72
C PHE A 182 -2.35 -0.55 -7.02
N PHE A 183 -1.75 -1.66 -6.66
CA PHE A 183 -2.44 -2.80 -6.06
C PHE A 183 -2.23 -2.80 -4.57
N TYR A 184 -3.31 -2.77 -3.83
CA TYR A 184 -3.33 -2.59 -2.40
C TYR A 184 -4.18 -3.69 -1.74
N ASP A 185 -3.57 -4.44 -0.83
CA ASP A 185 -4.30 -5.44 -0.04
C ASP A 185 -4.92 -4.77 1.20
N PRO A 186 -6.24 -4.67 1.27
CA PRO A 186 -6.93 -4.11 2.42
C PRO A 186 -7.13 -5.12 3.56
N PHE A 187 -6.74 -6.40 3.39
CA PHE A 187 -7.01 -7.47 4.32
C PHE A 187 -5.72 -7.99 4.95
N ILE A 188 -5.31 -7.36 6.05
CA ILE A 188 -4.10 -7.73 6.79
C ILE A 188 -4.42 -7.98 8.25
N TYR A 189 -4.01 -9.14 8.75
CA TYR A 189 -4.04 -9.49 10.16
C TYR A 189 -2.76 -10.24 10.53
N VAL A 190 -1.96 -9.64 11.39
CA VAL A 190 -0.71 -10.23 11.89
C VAL A 190 -0.83 -10.42 13.39
N PRO A 191 -1.08 -11.64 13.88
CA PRO A 191 -1.35 -11.86 15.28
C PRO A 191 -0.12 -11.63 16.16
N GLN A 192 -0.36 -11.20 17.40
CA GLN A 192 0.65 -11.07 18.44
C GLN A 192 1.39 -12.40 18.66
N GLY A 193 2.71 -12.33 18.76
CA GLY A 193 3.55 -13.49 19.06
C GLY A 193 3.66 -14.50 17.91
N ALA A 194 3.23 -14.17 16.69
CA ALA A 194 3.23 -15.07 15.55
C ALA A 194 3.77 -14.44 14.28
N GLN A 195 3.94 -15.26 13.24
CA GLN A 195 4.15 -14.80 11.88
C GLN A 195 2.79 -14.64 11.19
N GLY A 196 2.74 -13.76 10.19
CA GLY A 196 1.56 -13.52 9.36
C GLY A 196 1.94 -13.42 7.88
N LYS A 197 0.93 -13.51 7.05
CA LYS A 197 1.05 -13.33 5.60
C LYS A 197 -0.16 -12.57 5.09
N ALA A 198 0.09 -11.61 4.21
CA ALA A 198 -0.95 -10.94 3.45
C ALA A 198 -0.61 -10.98 1.96
N GLY A 199 -1.56 -10.70 1.10
CA GLY A 199 -1.34 -10.64 -0.33
C GLY A 199 -2.61 -10.88 -1.12
N GLN A 200 -2.56 -10.51 -2.36
CA GLN A 200 -3.70 -10.67 -3.27
C GLN A 200 -3.26 -11.06 -4.66
N ARG A 201 -4.23 -11.44 -5.47
CA ARG A 201 -4.08 -11.77 -6.87
C ARG A 201 -4.99 -10.88 -7.70
N CYS A 202 -4.41 -10.13 -8.61
CA CYS A 202 -5.07 -9.08 -9.39
C CYS A 202 -5.07 -9.40 -10.88
N PRO A 203 -6.19 -9.29 -11.58
CA PRO A 203 -6.25 -9.58 -13.02
C PRO A 203 -5.56 -8.49 -13.84
N ILE A 204 -4.90 -8.90 -14.92
CA ILE A 204 -4.36 -8.01 -15.96
C ILE A 204 -5.19 -8.20 -17.22
N PRO A 205 -6.13 -7.30 -17.51
CA PRO A 205 -7.11 -7.51 -18.59
C PRO A 205 -6.59 -7.23 -20.00
N LYS A 206 -5.41 -6.61 -20.13
CA LYS A 206 -4.81 -6.24 -21.44
C LYS A 206 -3.35 -6.69 -21.52
N ASP A 207 -2.85 -6.84 -22.75
CA ASP A 207 -1.41 -6.96 -23.00
C ASP A 207 -0.73 -5.66 -22.56
N ILE A 208 0.22 -5.76 -21.65
CA ILE A 208 1.00 -4.63 -21.15
C ILE A 208 2.49 -4.96 -21.11
N THR A 209 3.29 -3.91 -21.06
CA THR A 209 4.72 -3.97 -20.80
C THR A 209 5.00 -3.23 -19.51
N MET A 210 5.36 -3.92 -18.43
CA MET A 210 5.90 -3.29 -17.23
C MET A 210 7.37 -2.92 -17.44
N PHE A 211 7.80 -1.81 -16.86
CA PHE A 211 9.17 -1.32 -16.95
C PHE A 211 9.70 -0.75 -15.62
N SER A 212 8.91 -0.81 -14.58
CA SER A 212 9.34 -0.57 -13.21
C SER A 212 8.37 -1.28 -12.27
N GLU A 213 8.90 -1.90 -11.23
CA GLU A 213 8.16 -2.60 -10.21
C GLU A 213 8.73 -2.32 -8.82
N GLY A 214 7.85 -2.25 -7.84
CA GLY A 214 8.22 -1.99 -6.46
C GLY A 214 7.19 -2.55 -5.48
N SER A 215 7.61 -2.70 -4.24
CA SER A 215 6.78 -3.11 -3.12
C SER A 215 6.66 -1.99 -2.10
N HIS A 216 5.56 -2.02 -1.34
CA HIS A 216 5.44 -1.24 -0.12
C HIS A 216 4.77 -2.09 0.97
N TYR A 217 5.40 -2.15 2.12
CA TYR A 217 4.95 -2.81 3.34
C TYR A 217 5.62 -2.15 4.54
N HIS A 218 5.21 -2.49 5.77
CA HIS A 218 5.70 -1.79 6.96
C HIS A 218 6.66 -2.64 7.79
N ALA A 219 7.00 -2.17 8.97
CA ALA A 219 8.15 -2.56 9.78
C ALA A 219 8.18 -4.03 10.26
N ARG A 220 7.05 -4.77 10.24
CA ARG A 220 7.03 -6.21 10.56
C ARG A 220 7.27 -7.08 9.32
N GLY A 221 7.27 -6.47 8.13
CA GLY A 221 7.54 -7.19 6.89
C GLY A 221 8.98 -7.66 6.83
N VAL A 222 9.15 -8.95 6.57
CA VAL A 222 10.45 -9.63 6.45
C VAL A 222 10.71 -10.20 5.06
N GLY A 223 9.72 -10.15 4.19
CA GLY A 223 9.84 -10.60 2.81
C GLY A 223 8.67 -10.16 1.95
N TYR A 224 8.97 -9.91 0.68
CA TYR A 224 7.99 -9.60 -0.36
C TYR A 224 8.29 -10.40 -1.61
N GLN A 225 7.25 -10.92 -2.25
CA GLN A 225 7.36 -11.72 -3.46
C GLN A 225 6.20 -11.38 -4.41
N ALA A 226 6.51 -11.13 -5.68
CA ALA A 226 5.49 -10.94 -6.71
C ALA A 226 5.66 -11.93 -7.87
N TYR A 227 4.54 -12.43 -8.38
CA TYR A 227 4.44 -13.48 -9.39
C TYR A 227 3.55 -13.02 -10.54
N LEU A 228 3.86 -13.48 -11.74
CA LEU A 228 2.98 -13.33 -12.91
C LEU A 228 2.41 -14.70 -13.27
N ASP A 229 1.17 -14.92 -12.84
CA ASP A 229 0.46 -16.15 -13.13
C ASP A 229 -0.10 -16.10 -14.56
N ALA A 230 0.18 -17.15 -15.33
CA ALA A 230 -0.49 -17.33 -16.61
C ALA A 230 -1.99 -17.65 -16.40
N PRO A 231 -2.86 -17.43 -17.40
CA PRO A 231 -4.30 -17.70 -17.27
C PRO A 231 -4.66 -19.13 -16.83
N SER A 232 -3.78 -20.10 -17.13
CA SER A 232 -4.04 -21.53 -16.90
C SER A 232 -3.13 -22.16 -15.81
N ALA A 233 -2.14 -21.44 -15.29
CA ALA A 233 -1.20 -22.00 -14.34
C ALA A 233 -0.55 -20.93 -13.46
N PRO A 234 -0.47 -21.12 -12.14
CA PRO A 234 0.25 -20.23 -11.26
C PRO A 234 1.76 -20.30 -11.51
N ALA A 235 2.42 -19.16 -11.40
CA ALA A 235 3.89 -19.10 -11.45
C ALA A 235 4.48 -19.63 -10.14
N THR A 236 5.58 -20.36 -10.24
CA THR A 236 6.31 -20.92 -9.08
C THR A 236 7.55 -20.10 -8.71
N THR A 237 8.00 -19.20 -9.62
CA THR A 237 9.15 -18.34 -9.39
C THR A 237 8.70 -16.89 -9.39
N PRO A 238 9.01 -16.11 -8.34
CA PRO A 238 8.71 -14.69 -8.34
C PRO A 238 9.54 -13.96 -9.40
N PHE A 239 8.94 -12.96 -10.03
CA PHE A 239 9.65 -12.05 -10.93
C PHE A 239 10.26 -10.87 -10.18
N TYR A 240 9.74 -10.55 -8.99
CA TYR A 240 10.23 -9.49 -8.12
C TYR A 240 10.21 -9.94 -6.66
N THR A 241 11.25 -9.57 -5.91
CA THR A 241 11.38 -9.82 -4.46
C THR A 241 11.99 -8.64 -3.75
N SER A 242 11.62 -8.40 -2.50
CA SER A 242 12.22 -7.41 -1.61
C SER A 242 12.29 -7.95 -0.17
N GLN A 243 13.29 -7.52 0.59
CA GLN A 243 13.45 -7.84 2.02
C GLN A 243 13.64 -6.59 2.87
N ASP A 244 13.64 -5.43 2.24
CA ASP A 244 13.83 -4.14 2.89
C ASP A 244 12.54 -3.32 2.75
N TRP A 245 11.88 -3.06 3.88
CA TRP A 245 10.64 -2.30 3.92
C TRP A 245 10.89 -0.78 3.87
N GLU A 246 12.05 -0.31 4.33
CA GLU A 246 12.41 1.12 4.32
C GLU A 246 12.93 1.57 2.95
N SER A 247 13.67 0.69 2.28
CA SER A 247 14.31 1.00 1.00
C SER A 247 14.15 -0.16 0.01
N PRO A 248 12.93 -0.44 -0.44
CA PRO A 248 12.68 -1.53 -1.37
C PRO A 248 13.44 -1.32 -2.67
N VAL A 249 13.97 -2.40 -3.21
CA VAL A 249 14.60 -2.36 -4.54
C VAL A 249 13.52 -2.02 -5.58
N ILE A 250 13.78 -1.00 -6.39
CA ILE A 250 12.93 -0.72 -7.55
C ILE A 250 13.47 -1.51 -8.74
N GLY A 251 12.68 -2.45 -9.24
CA GLY A 251 12.98 -3.19 -10.45
C GLY A 251 12.87 -2.28 -11.67
N ALA A 252 13.66 -2.59 -12.69
CA ALA A 252 13.72 -1.84 -13.94
C ALA A 252 13.73 -2.79 -15.16
N ASP A 253 13.30 -4.01 -14.97
CA ASP A 253 13.22 -5.00 -16.04
C ASP A 253 12.01 -4.72 -16.94
N THR A 254 12.18 -4.96 -18.24
CA THR A 254 11.07 -4.86 -19.18
C THR A 254 10.34 -6.20 -19.25
N ILE A 255 9.13 -6.26 -18.69
CA ILE A 255 8.35 -7.48 -18.54
C ILE A 255 7.10 -7.41 -19.40
N GLN A 256 6.94 -8.38 -20.33
CA GLN A 256 5.74 -8.52 -21.15
C GLN A 256 4.69 -9.33 -20.39
N VAL A 257 3.54 -8.73 -20.15
CA VAL A 257 2.41 -9.39 -19.47
C VAL A 257 1.24 -9.53 -20.46
N LYS A 258 0.73 -10.73 -20.60
CA LYS A 258 -0.38 -11.03 -21.51
C LYS A 258 -1.75 -10.79 -20.86
N ALA A 259 -2.68 -10.35 -21.64
CA ALA A 259 -4.09 -10.26 -21.23
C ALA A 259 -4.59 -11.60 -20.65
N GLY A 260 -5.34 -11.52 -19.57
CA GLY A 260 -5.82 -12.68 -18.82
C GLY A 260 -4.79 -13.29 -17.86
N SER A 261 -3.58 -12.75 -17.79
CA SER A 261 -2.65 -13.04 -16.70
C SER A 261 -3.10 -12.40 -15.40
N TYR A 262 -2.49 -12.84 -14.30
CA TYR A 262 -2.70 -12.24 -12.98
C TYR A 262 -1.37 -11.85 -12.37
N LEU A 263 -1.35 -10.71 -11.69
CA LEU A 263 -0.26 -10.33 -10.81
C LEU A 263 -0.65 -10.73 -9.38
N ARG A 264 0.11 -11.64 -8.81
CA ARG A 264 -0.08 -12.14 -7.45
C ARG A 264 1.13 -11.77 -6.61
N TYR A 265 0.90 -11.22 -5.42
CA TYR A 265 1.99 -10.84 -4.53
C TYR A 265 1.67 -11.13 -3.08
N TYR A 266 2.72 -11.24 -2.28
CA TYR A 266 2.65 -11.54 -0.86
C TYR A 266 3.66 -10.71 -0.07
N CYS A 267 3.25 -10.35 1.15
CA CYS A 267 4.08 -9.83 2.21
C CYS A 267 4.13 -10.87 3.33
N ASP A 268 5.33 -11.24 3.75
CA ASP A 268 5.55 -12.09 4.91
C ASP A 268 5.93 -11.22 6.11
N TYR A 269 5.28 -11.43 7.27
CA TYR A 269 5.45 -10.63 8.47
C TYR A 269 5.97 -11.46 9.64
N ASP A 270 6.81 -10.85 10.47
CA ASP A 270 7.28 -11.42 11.76
C ASP A 270 6.85 -10.52 12.93
N ASN A 271 5.81 -10.93 13.63
CA ASN A 271 5.33 -10.32 14.85
C ASN A 271 5.59 -11.20 16.10
N THR A 272 6.52 -12.13 16.02
CA THR A 272 6.83 -13.09 17.10
C THR A 272 7.29 -12.42 18.40
N LYS A 273 7.78 -11.18 18.32
CA LYS A 273 8.21 -10.35 19.46
C LYS A 273 7.22 -9.22 19.76
N GLY A 274 6.15 -9.09 18.99
CA GLY A 274 5.15 -8.05 19.17
C GLY A 274 4.30 -8.25 20.40
N SER A 275 3.77 -7.15 20.92
CA SER A 275 2.90 -7.11 22.11
C SER A 275 1.43 -6.86 21.78
N GLN A 276 1.07 -6.75 20.50
CA GLN A 276 -0.28 -6.52 20.01
C GLN A 276 -0.45 -7.14 18.64
N ASP A 277 -1.69 -7.33 18.21
CA ASP A 277 -2.03 -7.66 16.84
C ASP A 277 -1.84 -6.43 15.94
N PHE A 278 -1.52 -6.66 14.67
CA PHE A 278 -1.45 -5.60 13.67
C PHE A 278 -2.42 -5.89 12.54
N ILE A 279 -3.10 -4.85 12.12
CA ILE A 279 -4.01 -4.88 10.98
C ILE A 279 -3.56 -3.86 9.92
N GLN A 280 -4.22 -3.89 8.78
CA GLN A 280 -4.04 -2.89 7.74
C GLN A 280 -4.21 -1.47 8.29
N GLY A 281 -3.36 -0.55 7.84
CA GLY A 281 -3.47 0.89 8.17
C GLY A 281 -2.23 1.67 7.79
N GLN A 282 -2.29 2.98 7.98
CA GLN A 282 -1.32 3.93 7.44
C GLN A 282 0.00 4.01 8.24
N SER A 283 -0.06 3.81 9.56
CA SER A 283 1.12 3.98 10.41
C SER A 283 2.09 2.80 10.30
N ALA A 284 3.33 3.05 9.94
CA ALA A 284 4.38 2.03 9.94
C ALA A 284 4.71 1.52 11.34
N ALA A 285 4.39 2.29 12.38
CA ALA A 285 4.60 1.91 13.77
C ALA A 285 3.52 0.95 14.30
N THR A 286 2.25 1.20 13.95
CA THR A 286 1.09 0.53 14.56
C THR A 286 0.23 -0.29 13.61
N ASN A 287 0.52 -0.27 12.31
CA ASN A 287 -0.24 -0.95 11.27
C ASN A 287 0.68 -1.61 10.25
N GLU A 288 0.09 -2.37 9.33
CA GLU A 288 0.79 -2.96 8.21
C GLU A 288 0.16 -2.58 6.88
N MET A 289 0.97 -2.62 5.81
CA MET A 289 0.56 -2.51 4.42
C MET A 289 1.14 -3.65 3.60
N CYS A 290 0.49 -3.97 2.49
CA CYS A 290 1.01 -4.89 1.48
C CYS A 290 0.56 -4.38 0.11
N MET A 291 1.50 -3.86 -0.69
CA MET A 291 1.19 -3.21 -1.95
C MET A 291 2.16 -3.62 -3.04
N PHE A 292 1.67 -3.65 -4.27
CA PHE A 292 2.46 -3.67 -5.49
C PHE A 292 2.28 -2.36 -6.25
N ILE A 293 3.37 -1.74 -6.66
CA ILE A 293 3.37 -0.52 -7.48
C ILE A 293 4.22 -0.80 -8.71
N GLY A 294 3.66 -0.57 -9.91
CA GLY A 294 4.38 -0.83 -11.16
C GLY A 294 4.06 0.20 -12.24
N LEU A 295 5.08 0.63 -12.98
CA LEU A 295 4.91 1.47 -14.16
C LEU A 295 4.81 0.59 -15.39
N TYR A 296 3.85 0.87 -16.27
CA TYR A 296 3.58 0.05 -17.44
C TYR A 296 3.00 0.86 -18.61
N TYR A 297 2.96 0.24 -19.78
CA TYR A 297 2.24 0.74 -20.97
C TYR A 297 1.77 -0.43 -21.85
N PRO A 298 0.74 -0.24 -22.75
CA PRO A 298 -0.13 0.92 -22.82
C PRO A 298 -1.06 1.00 -21.61
N ALA A 299 -1.46 2.23 -21.22
CA ALA A 299 -2.32 2.46 -20.06
C ALA A 299 -3.65 1.70 -20.16
N MET A 300 -4.10 1.22 -19.04
CA MET A 300 -5.45 0.72 -18.79
C MET A 300 -6.34 1.88 -18.27
N THR A 301 -7.55 1.59 -17.90
CA THR A 301 -8.41 2.56 -17.20
C THR A 301 -8.04 2.63 -15.72
N ASP A 302 -8.39 3.73 -15.05
CA ASP A 302 -8.11 3.91 -13.60
C ASP A 302 -8.71 2.77 -12.75
N ALA A 303 -9.83 2.17 -13.19
CA ALA A 303 -10.41 1.01 -12.50
C ALA A 303 -9.62 -0.29 -12.73
N GLU A 304 -8.91 -0.42 -13.86
CA GLU A 304 -8.08 -1.59 -14.20
C GLU A 304 -6.66 -1.45 -13.58
N ASP A 305 -6.20 -0.21 -13.34
CA ASP A 305 -4.91 0.09 -12.73
C ASP A 305 -4.88 -0.17 -11.22
N GLN A 306 -6.05 -0.21 -10.59
CA GLN A 306 -6.21 -0.38 -9.17
C GLN A 306 -6.77 -1.77 -8.87
N CYS A 307 -6.26 -2.37 -7.82
CA CYS A 307 -6.78 -3.63 -7.32
C CYS A 307 -6.77 -3.57 -5.79
N ASN A 308 -7.97 -3.41 -5.24
CA ASN A 308 -8.21 -3.36 -3.81
C ASN A 308 -9.02 -4.58 -3.43
N GLY A 309 -8.36 -5.61 -2.88
CA GLY A 309 -9.01 -6.84 -2.49
C GLY A 309 -9.02 -7.96 -3.54
N GLY A 310 -8.54 -7.76 -4.76
CA GLY A 310 -8.29 -8.80 -5.77
C GLY A 310 -9.30 -9.95 -5.89
N ASP A 311 -8.91 -11.03 -6.54
CA ASP A 311 -9.70 -12.26 -6.61
C ASP A 311 -9.21 -13.36 -5.64
N GLN A 312 -8.07 -13.16 -4.95
CA GLN A 312 -7.54 -14.03 -3.91
C GLN A 312 -6.78 -13.20 -2.86
N TRP A 313 -7.26 -13.20 -1.64
CA TRP A 313 -6.65 -12.49 -0.50
C TRP A 313 -6.68 -13.28 0.81
N GLY A 314 -7.52 -14.29 0.95
CA GLY A 314 -7.52 -15.16 2.13
C GLY A 314 -6.29 -16.07 2.14
N THR A 315 -5.67 -16.23 3.30
CA THR A 315 -4.49 -17.09 3.50
C THR A 315 -4.75 -18.26 4.44
N GLY A 316 -5.95 -18.33 5.02
CA GLY A 316 -6.38 -19.37 5.93
C GLY A 316 -7.11 -20.53 5.26
N SER A 317 -8.02 -21.17 6.00
CA SER A 317 -8.74 -22.37 5.56
C SER A 317 -10.24 -22.31 5.82
N VAL A 318 -10.78 -21.15 6.19
CA VAL A 318 -12.20 -20.97 6.54
C VAL A 318 -13.03 -20.79 5.27
N GLY A 319 -14.12 -21.55 5.15
CA GLY A 319 -15.06 -21.47 4.04
C GLY A 319 -15.95 -20.22 4.09
N CYS A 320 -16.62 -19.90 2.97
CA CYS A 320 -17.36 -18.66 2.84
C CYS A 320 -18.48 -18.47 3.88
N LEU A 321 -19.26 -19.52 4.18
CA LEU A 321 -20.34 -19.42 5.16
C LEU A 321 -19.79 -19.08 6.55
N ASP A 322 -18.71 -19.74 6.96
CA ASP A 322 -18.09 -19.49 8.27
C ASP A 322 -17.43 -18.11 8.32
N THR A 323 -16.86 -17.63 7.19
CA THR A 323 -16.36 -16.26 7.08
C THR A 323 -17.50 -15.24 7.23
N LEU A 324 -18.66 -15.44 6.59
CA LEU A 324 -19.83 -14.59 6.77
C LEU A 324 -20.32 -14.58 8.22
N ASN A 325 -20.40 -15.74 8.86
CA ASN A 325 -20.78 -15.85 10.26
C ASN A 325 -19.79 -15.12 11.19
N CYS A 326 -18.49 -15.24 10.89
CA CYS A 326 -17.45 -14.50 11.59
C CYS A 326 -17.66 -12.99 11.44
N LEU A 327 -17.83 -12.48 10.23
CA LEU A 327 -18.05 -11.04 9.96
C LEU A 327 -19.29 -10.51 10.66
N GLN A 328 -20.39 -11.27 10.68
CA GLN A 328 -21.62 -10.90 11.39
C GLN A 328 -21.46 -10.86 12.91
N SER A 329 -20.51 -11.62 13.46
CA SER A 329 -20.23 -11.61 14.90
C SER A 329 -19.33 -10.46 15.35
N CYS A 330 -18.69 -9.76 14.40
CA CYS A 330 -17.80 -8.65 14.71
C CYS A 330 -18.58 -7.40 15.14
N PRO A 331 -18.08 -6.64 16.14
CA PRO A 331 -18.71 -5.39 16.55
C PRO A 331 -18.68 -4.39 15.39
N ALA A 332 -19.80 -3.73 15.15
CA ALA A 332 -19.88 -2.61 14.21
C ALA A 332 -19.03 -1.47 14.75
N GLN A 333 -17.95 -1.13 14.07
CA GLN A 333 -17.08 -0.02 14.46
C GLN A 333 -16.46 0.67 13.24
N GLY A 334 -16.43 2.00 13.29
CA GLY A 334 -15.51 2.87 12.57
C GLY A 334 -15.73 2.99 11.06
N ASP A 335 -14.66 3.30 10.40
CA ASP A 335 -14.58 3.47 8.95
C ASP A 335 -14.99 2.17 8.22
N LEU A 336 -16.00 2.26 7.39
CA LEU A 336 -16.56 1.10 6.69
C LEU A 336 -15.65 0.59 5.55
N GLY A 337 -14.54 1.28 5.27
CA GLY A 337 -13.61 0.89 4.21
C GLY A 337 -14.26 0.67 2.83
N PRO A 338 -13.47 0.27 1.82
CA PRO A 338 -13.96 0.16 0.44
C PRO A 338 -15.05 -0.89 0.22
N LEU A 339 -15.21 -1.85 1.14
CA LEU A 339 -16.25 -2.89 1.04
C LEU A 339 -17.49 -2.63 1.93
N GLY A 340 -17.57 -1.46 2.61
CA GLY A 340 -18.65 -1.17 3.53
C GLY A 340 -18.65 -2.04 4.81
N ILE A 341 -17.55 -2.71 5.09
CA ILE A 341 -17.35 -3.55 6.29
C ILE A 341 -16.24 -2.87 7.09
N GLY A 342 -16.50 -2.58 8.37
CA GLY A 342 -15.53 -1.86 9.20
C GLY A 342 -14.14 -2.53 9.19
N PHE A 343 -13.10 -1.71 9.12
CA PHE A 343 -11.72 -2.16 9.29
C PHE A 343 -11.38 -2.23 10.78
N ASN A 344 -11.74 -3.31 11.44
CA ASN A 344 -11.31 -3.60 12.79
C ASN A 344 -10.61 -4.95 12.84
N GLU A 345 -9.94 -5.24 13.93
CA GLU A 345 -9.18 -6.47 14.13
C GLU A 345 -10.03 -7.74 13.89
N CYS A 346 -11.28 -7.73 14.37
CA CYS A 346 -12.19 -8.85 14.19
C CYS A 346 -12.49 -9.11 12.70
N THR A 347 -12.88 -8.08 11.95
CA THR A 347 -13.20 -8.24 10.53
C THR A 347 -11.98 -8.59 9.70
N GLN A 348 -10.82 -7.99 9.98
CA GLN A 348 -9.56 -8.32 9.31
C GLN A 348 -9.19 -9.80 9.53
N LYS A 349 -9.32 -10.28 10.77
CA LYS A 349 -9.09 -11.68 11.08
C LYS A 349 -10.02 -12.62 10.29
N CYS A 350 -11.31 -12.31 10.21
CA CYS A 350 -12.28 -13.12 9.45
C CYS A 350 -11.88 -13.22 7.97
N PHE A 351 -11.43 -12.12 7.36
CA PHE A 351 -11.00 -12.11 5.96
C PHE A 351 -9.72 -12.94 5.76
N VAL A 352 -8.72 -12.72 6.60
CA VAL A 352 -7.42 -13.40 6.47
C VAL A 352 -7.52 -14.90 6.77
N ASP A 353 -8.36 -15.29 7.73
CA ASP A 353 -8.61 -16.70 8.07
C ASP A 353 -9.36 -17.46 6.97
N SER A 354 -10.02 -16.76 6.04
CA SER A 354 -10.68 -17.41 4.90
C SER A 354 -9.66 -18.00 3.94
N CYS A 355 -10.07 -19.01 3.16
CA CYS A 355 -9.22 -19.53 2.10
C CYS A 355 -9.31 -18.69 0.82
N ALA A 356 -8.28 -18.76 -0.01
CA ALA A 356 -8.19 -18.00 -1.26
C ALA A 356 -9.41 -18.21 -2.20
N ASP A 357 -9.99 -19.40 -2.21
CA ASP A 357 -11.16 -19.73 -3.04
C ASP A 357 -12.42 -18.94 -2.65
N VAL A 358 -12.48 -18.44 -1.41
CA VAL A 358 -13.60 -17.65 -0.87
C VAL A 358 -13.56 -16.21 -1.36
N SER A 359 -12.39 -15.68 -1.69
CA SER A 359 -12.18 -14.25 -1.95
C SER A 359 -13.11 -13.69 -3.04
N ALA A 360 -13.08 -14.27 -4.24
CA ALA A 360 -13.89 -13.77 -5.36
C ALA A 360 -15.41 -13.94 -5.11
N PRO A 361 -15.94 -15.11 -4.68
CA PRO A 361 -17.36 -15.25 -4.36
C PRO A 361 -17.85 -14.32 -3.25
N LEU A 362 -17.01 -14.09 -2.22
CA LEU A 362 -17.36 -13.19 -1.13
C LEU A 362 -17.37 -11.73 -1.58
N ASN A 363 -16.36 -11.28 -2.35
CA ASN A 363 -16.34 -9.96 -2.95
C ASN A 363 -17.58 -9.70 -3.82
N ASP A 364 -17.93 -10.66 -4.67
CA ASP A 364 -19.14 -10.59 -5.51
C ASP A 364 -20.41 -10.43 -4.68
N LEU A 365 -20.51 -11.16 -3.56
CA LEU A 365 -21.63 -11.05 -2.66
C LEU A 365 -21.67 -9.71 -1.94
N LEU A 366 -20.55 -9.26 -1.37
CA LEU A 366 -20.45 -7.99 -0.65
C LEU A 366 -20.75 -6.78 -1.58
N ASN A 367 -20.22 -6.79 -2.80
CA ASN A 367 -20.52 -5.77 -3.80
C ASN A 367 -22.00 -5.76 -4.19
N CYS A 368 -22.64 -6.93 -4.30
CA CYS A 368 -24.09 -7.02 -4.54
C CYS A 368 -24.87 -6.44 -3.36
N ILE A 369 -24.51 -6.79 -2.12
CA ILE A 369 -25.19 -6.27 -0.93
C ILE A 369 -25.05 -4.74 -0.87
N GLN A 370 -23.86 -4.22 -1.08
CA GLN A 370 -23.62 -2.77 -1.04
C GLN A 370 -24.42 -2.01 -2.10
N SER A 371 -24.50 -2.55 -3.31
CA SER A 371 -25.20 -1.89 -4.44
C SER A 371 -26.71 -2.07 -4.41
N SER A 372 -27.20 -3.23 -3.98
CA SER A 372 -28.63 -3.60 -4.10
C SER A 372 -29.38 -3.58 -2.79
N CYS A 373 -28.67 -3.64 -1.65
CA CYS A 373 -29.25 -3.66 -0.31
C CYS A 373 -28.62 -2.59 0.60
N PRO A 374 -28.68 -1.29 0.26
CA PRO A 374 -27.98 -0.25 1.01
C PRO A 374 -28.44 -0.13 2.48
N ALA A 375 -29.69 -0.55 2.78
CA ALA A 375 -30.21 -0.61 4.15
C ALA A 375 -29.44 -1.62 5.04
N CYS A 376 -28.76 -2.62 4.46
CA CYS A 376 -27.93 -3.55 5.21
C CYS A 376 -26.66 -2.89 5.82
N GLY A 377 -26.16 -1.82 5.19
CA GLY A 377 -25.00 -1.07 5.68
C GLY A 377 -25.34 -0.04 6.76
N GLN A 378 -26.60 0.40 6.84
CA GLN A 378 -27.02 1.43 7.80
C GLN A 378 -27.43 0.86 9.16
N GLY A 379 -27.74 -0.42 9.27
CA GLY A 379 -28.19 -1.06 10.52
C GLY A 379 -27.08 -1.44 11.51
N MET A 380 -25.80 -1.35 11.11
CA MET A 380 -24.68 -1.66 12.00
C MET A 380 -24.16 -0.45 12.80
N SER A 381 -24.52 0.79 12.44
CA SER A 381 -24.04 1.99 13.12
C SER A 381 -24.93 2.52 14.25
N ASP A 382 -26.20 2.11 14.37
CA ASP A 382 -27.15 2.72 15.30
C ASP A 382 -27.57 1.87 16.51
N ALA A 383 -26.91 0.75 16.78
CA ALA A 383 -27.21 -0.04 18.00
C ALA A 383 -26.66 0.58 19.31
N GLY A 384 -26.17 1.82 19.28
CA GLY A 384 -25.46 2.46 20.41
C GLY A 384 -25.99 3.80 20.92
N ALA A 385 -27.19 4.31 20.55
CA ALA A 385 -27.67 5.55 21.14
C ALA A 385 -29.18 5.61 21.27
N SER A 386 -29.64 5.34 22.48
CA SER A 386 -30.72 5.95 23.25
C SER A 386 -32.17 5.70 22.91
N SER A 387 -32.81 5.39 24.06
CA SER A 387 -34.12 5.76 24.57
C SER A 387 -35.34 5.00 24.06
N SER A 388 -35.72 4.06 24.94
CA SER A 388 -37.10 3.88 25.42
C SER A 388 -38.24 4.42 24.54
N THR A 389 -38.74 3.61 23.64
CA THR A 389 -40.16 3.34 23.51
C THR A 389 -40.35 1.90 23.09
N ALA A 390 -40.97 1.12 23.92
CA ALA A 390 -41.40 -0.23 23.64
C ALA A 390 -42.44 -0.15 22.50
N ASP A 391 -42.09 -0.67 21.38
CA ASP A 391 -42.87 -1.24 20.28
C ASP A 391 -42.09 -1.06 18.95
N GLY A 392 -41.15 -1.94 18.70
CA GLY A 392 -40.42 -1.95 17.46
C GLY A 392 -39.71 -3.28 17.32
N GLY A 393 -40.42 -4.27 16.81
CA GLY A 393 -39.86 -5.55 16.45
C GLY A 393 -38.74 -5.37 15.41
N ASP A 394 -37.86 -6.32 15.37
CA ASP A 394 -36.75 -6.69 14.47
C ASP A 394 -36.91 -6.39 12.95
N ALA A 395 -37.49 -5.23 12.59
CA ALA A 395 -37.83 -4.90 11.20
C ALA A 395 -36.55 -4.72 10.32
N GLY A 396 -35.46 -4.19 10.87
CA GLY A 396 -34.26 -3.90 10.09
C GLY A 396 -33.47 -5.14 9.69
N ALA A 397 -33.31 -6.10 10.61
CA ALA A 397 -32.56 -7.34 10.32
C ALA A 397 -33.31 -8.26 9.34
N ASN A 398 -34.63 -8.35 9.50
CA ASN A 398 -35.49 -9.13 8.59
C ASN A 398 -35.53 -8.53 7.18
N ASP A 399 -35.46 -7.19 7.07
CA ASP A 399 -35.47 -6.49 5.77
C ASP A 399 -34.15 -6.69 5.03
N CYS A 400 -33.02 -6.63 5.72
CA CYS A 400 -31.71 -6.90 5.14
C CYS A 400 -31.59 -8.35 4.66
N THR A 401 -31.95 -9.35 5.47
CA THR A 401 -31.93 -10.75 5.09
C THR A 401 -32.82 -11.02 3.87
N SER A 402 -34.03 -10.48 3.87
CA SER A 402 -34.96 -10.58 2.75
C SER A 402 -34.39 -9.95 1.47
N CYS A 403 -33.78 -8.76 1.57
CA CYS A 403 -33.11 -8.10 0.47
C CYS A 403 -31.96 -8.94 -0.09
N VAL A 404 -31.05 -9.42 0.75
CA VAL A 404 -29.90 -10.24 0.35
C VAL A 404 -30.38 -11.50 -0.40
N LEU A 405 -31.34 -12.23 0.17
CA LEU A 405 -31.87 -13.43 -0.47
C LEU A 405 -32.58 -13.15 -1.79
N THR A 406 -33.26 -12.01 -1.92
CA THR A 406 -34.02 -11.65 -3.11
C THR A 406 -33.14 -11.06 -4.20
N GLN A 407 -32.24 -10.14 -3.86
CA GLN A 407 -31.42 -9.40 -4.83
C GLN A 407 -30.07 -10.06 -5.09
N CYS A 408 -29.47 -10.68 -4.07
CA CYS A 408 -28.14 -11.25 -4.11
C CYS A 408 -28.12 -12.79 -3.91
N GLY A 409 -29.29 -13.45 -3.93
CA GLY A 409 -29.43 -14.88 -3.60
C GLY A 409 -28.55 -15.81 -4.42
N SER A 410 -28.32 -15.51 -5.71
CA SER A 410 -27.38 -16.28 -6.55
C SER A 410 -25.94 -16.14 -6.06
N LYS A 411 -25.49 -14.92 -5.71
CA LYS A 411 -24.14 -14.66 -5.15
C LYS A 411 -23.97 -15.28 -3.77
N TYR A 412 -25.01 -15.16 -2.93
CA TYR A 412 -25.05 -15.82 -1.62
C TYR A 412 -24.91 -17.36 -1.77
N GLY A 413 -25.67 -17.96 -2.66
CA GLY A 413 -25.59 -19.40 -2.94
C GLY A 413 -24.22 -19.82 -3.46
N THR A 414 -23.60 -19.07 -4.36
CA THR A 414 -22.24 -19.32 -4.83
C THR A 414 -21.24 -19.27 -3.69
N CYS A 415 -21.27 -18.20 -2.90
CA CYS A 415 -20.36 -18.05 -1.76
C CYS A 415 -20.51 -19.19 -0.74
N THR A 416 -21.73 -19.45 -0.26
CA THR A 416 -21.94 -20.47 0.79
C THR A 416 -21.67 -21.91 0.34
N GLN A 417 -21.63 -22.18 -0.97
CA GLN A 417 -21.25 -23.48 -1.54
C GLN A 417 -19.74 -23.57 -1.83
N THR A 418 -19.01 -22.47 -1.75
CA THR A 418 -17.56 -22.47 -1.99
C THR A 418 -16.85 -23.12 -0.81
N SER A 419 -16.19 -24.22 -1.08
CA SER A 419 -15.31 -24.94 -0.15
C SER A 419 -13.85 -24.66 -0.49
N CYS A 420 -13.00 -24.64 0.53
CA CYS A 420 -11.57 -24.51 0.35
C CYS A 420 -10.99 -25.75 -0.35
N THR A 421 -10.28 -25.53 -1.45
CA THR A 421 -9.40 -26.57 -1.99
C THR A 421 -8.20 -26.70 -1.05
N ALA A 422 -7.83 -27.95 -0.73
CA ALA A 422 -6.65 -28.15 0.11
C ALA A 422 -5.45 -27.42 -0.51
N SER A 423 -4.83 -26.53 0.25
CA SER A 423 -3.61 -25.81 -0.18
C SER A 423 -2.55 -26.83 -0.58
N GLN A 424 -2.14 -26.80 -1.85
CA GLN A 424 -1.00 -27.58 -2.35
C GLN A 424 0.31 -26.99 -1.86
#